data_fa03bf54b491701e9fa29166bc9c7fb6
#
_entry.id   fa03bf54b491701e9fa29166bc9c7fb6
#
_cell.length_a   1.000
_cell.length_b   1.000
_cell.length_c   1.000
_cell.angle_alpha   90.00
_cell.angle_beta   90.00
_cell.angle_gamma   90.00
#
_symmetry.space_group_name_H-M   'P 1'
#
loop_
_entity.id
_entity.type
_entity.pdbx_description
1 polymer ?
#
loop_
_entity_poly.entity_id
_entity_poly.type
_entity_poly.pdbx_seq_one_letter_code
_entity_poly.pdbx_strand_id
1 'polypeptide(L)'
;MSVSTPMLVTFFIYILGMVLIGFIAYRSTKNFDDYILGGRSLGSVVTALSAGASDMSGWLLMGLPGAIFLSGISESWIAIGLTIGAWLNWKIVAGRLRVQTEHHDNALTLPDFFSSRFEDKSKLLRVISAVVILIFFTIYCASGVVAGARLFESTFGMDYQTALWAGAAATILYTLVGGFLAVSWTDTVQATLMIFALILTPIIVIVAVGGLDDSLAVIRAKSVENLDMLKGLNLVAVLSLLGWGLGYFGQPHILARFMAADSHHSIRTARRIGMTWMILCLGGAVAVGFFGIAYFENHPGQAAGVSQNGERIFIELARILFNPWVAGILLSAILAAVMSTLSCQLLVCSSALTEDLYKGFLRKNASQKELVWVGRLMVLLIALIAIALAANPENRVLGLVSYAWAGFGAAFGPVVLFGVCWKRMTRNGALAGMIVGAMTVLLWKQYGYVELYEIIPGFIFASIAIVVFSLTGKAPSAEAQQRFAAAEAEYLGK
;
A
#
# COMPACT_ATOMS: atom_id res chain seq x y z
N MET A 1 -22.04 9.33 -23.37
CA MET A 1 -20.84 9.22 -24.27
C MET A 1 -20.74 7.77 -24.72
N SER A 2 -20.49 7.54 -26.02
CA SER A 2 -20.27 6.16 -26.49
C SER A 2 -18.96 5.64 -25.95
N VAL A 3 -18.98 4.46 -25.35
CA VAL A 3 -17.79 3.76 -24.85
C VAL A 3 -16.86 3.50 -26.04
N SER A 4 -15.58 3.89 -25.92
CA SER A 4 -14.61 3.67 -26.99
C SER A 4 -14.24 2.19 -27.07
N THR A 5 -14.51 1.55 -28.21
CA THR A 5 -14.12 0.14 -28.45
C THR A 5 -12.63 -0.12 -28.20
N PRO A 6 -11.67 0.73 -28.64
CA PRO A 6 -10.25 0.54 -28.30
C PRO A 6 -9.95 0.51 -26.80
N MET A 7 -10.61 1.34 -25.99
CA MET A 7 -10.45 1.32 -24.54
C MET A 7 -10.96 0.01 -23.93
N LEU A 8 -12.12 -0.49 -24.34
CA LEU A 8 -12.63 -1.78 -23.92
C LEU A 8 -11.68 -2.93 -24.26
N VAL A 9 -11.15 -2.92 -25.47
CA VAL A 9 -10.21 -3.95 -25.94
C VAL A 9 -8.92 -3.94 -25.11
N THR A 10 -8.36 -2.76 -24.82
CA THR A 10 -7.14 -2.66 -23.98
C THR A 10 -7.38 -3.14 -22.55
N PHE A 11 -8.51 -2.78 -21.93
CA PHE A 11 -8.90 -3.28 -20.62
C PHE A 11 -9.07 -4.81 -20.61
N PHE A 12 -9.74 -5.35 -21.62
CA PHE A 12 -9.94 -6.79 -21.75
C PHE A 12 -8.61 -7.54 -21.91
N ILE A 13 -7.72 -7.06 -22.77
CA ILE A 13 -6.38 -7.63 -22.96
C ILE A 13 -5.59 -7.59 -21.66
N TYR A 14 -5.64 -6.46 -20.93
CA TYR A 14 -4.98 -6.33 -19.64
C TYR A 14 -5.51 -7.36 -18.64
N ILE A 15 -6.82 -7.43 -18.42
CA ILE A 15 -7.43 -8.37 -17.46
C ILE A 15 -7.12 -9.82 -17.86
N LEU A 16 -7.24 -10.16 -19.15
CA LEU A 16 -6.91 -11.50 -19.64
C LEU A 16 -5.43 -11.85 -19.37
N GLY A 17 -4.52 -10.91 -19.60
CA GLY A 17 -3.11 -11.08 -19.29
C GLY A 17 -2.86 -11.37 -17.81
N MET A 18 -3.52 -10.64 -16.91
CA MET A 18 -3.41 -10.87 -15.46
C MET A 18 -3.96 -12.24 -15.04
N VAL A 19 -5.10 -12.64 -15.59
CA VAL A 19 -5.68 -13.96 -15.33
C VAL A 19 -4.78 -15.08 -15.82
N LEU A 20 -4.15 -14.94 -16.99
CA LEU A 20 -3.19 -15.92 -17.54
C LEU A 20 -1.96 -16.06 -16.63
N ILE A 21 -1.35 -14.95 -16.20
CA ILE A 21 -0.22 -14.98 -15.27
C ILE A 21 -0.64 -15.63 -13.94
N GLY A 22 -1.82 -15.26 -13.42
CA GLY A 22 -2.38 -15.85 -12.22
C GLY A 22 -2.57 -17.35 -12.33
N PHE A 23 -3.02 -17.85 -13.48
CA PHE A 23 -3.20 -19.28 -13.74
C PHE A 23 -1.86 -20.04 -13.85
N ILE A 24 -0.84 -19.43 -14.46
CA ILE A 24 0.51 -20.01 -14.53
C ILE A 24 1.09 -20.12 -13.12
N ALA A 25 1.00 -19.06 -12.33
CA ALA A 25 1.50 -19.03 -10.95
C ALA A 25 0.73 -20.00 -10.03
N TYR A 26 -0.59 -20.15 -10.23
CA TYR A 26 -1.40 -21.13 -9.50
C TYR A 26 -0.85 -22.55 -9.65
N ARG A 27 -0.37 -22.94 -10.82
CA ARG A 27 0.25 -24.25 -11.05
C ARG A 27 1.55 -24.45 -10.27
N SER A 28 2.21 -23.36 -9.86
CA SER A 28 3.44 -23.38 -9.06
C SER A 28 3.17 -23.43 -7.55
N THR A 29 1.93 -23.15 -7.12
CA THR A 29 1.51 -23.17 -5.72
C THR A 29 1.16 -24.61 -5.30
N LYS A 30 1.98 -25.24 -4.46
CA LYS A 30 1.83 -26.65 -4.08
C LYS A 30 1.21 -26.84 -2.69
N ASN A 31 1.43 -25.91 -1.78
CA ASN A 31 1.01 -25.98 -0.39
C ASN A 31 0.55 -24.62 0.13
N PHE A 32 0.15 -24.56 1.40
CA PHE A 32 -0.32 -23.33 2.02
C PHE A 32 0.80 -22.31 2.25
N ASP A 33 2.03 -22.73 2.50
CA ASP A 33 3.18 -21.85 2.66
C ASP A 33 3.49 -21.13 1.34
N ASP A 34 3.41 -21.84 0.20
CA ASP A 34 3.51 -21.22 -1.12
C ASP A 34 2.36 -20.25 -1.38
N TYR A 35 1.16 -20.58 -0.92
CA TYR A 35 -0.03 -19.73 -1.07
C TYR A 35 0.08 -18.42 -0.30
N ILE A 36 0.67 -18.43 0.91
CA ILE A 36 0.77 -17.26 1.81
C ILE A 36 2.02 -16.42 1.54
N LEU A 37 3.18 -17.05 1.29
CA LEU A 37 4.48 -16.36 1.23
C LEU A 37 5.36 -16.78 0.03
N GLY A 38 4.83 -17.59 -0.88
CA GLY A 38 5.55 -17.99 -2.10
C GLY A 38 6.81 -18.79 -1.84
N GLY A 39 6.90 -19.53 -0.73
CA GLY A 39 8.07 -20.33 -0.37
C GLY A 39 9.37 -19.54 -0.21
N ARG A 40 9.31 -18.24 0.06
CA ARG A 40 10.46 -17.30 0.15
C ARG A 40 11.35 -17.35 -1.09
N SER A 41 10.75 -17.32 -2.27
CA SER A 41 11.44 -17.51 -3.55
C SER A 41 11.51 -16.25 -4.43
N LEU A 42 11.15 -15.07 -3.89
CA LEU A 42 11.13 -13.85 -4.68
C LEU A 42 12.56 -13.33 -4.93
N GLY A 43 13.00 -13.33 -6.18
CA GLY A 43 14.24 -12.68 -6.58
C GLY A 43 14.15 -11.15 -6.46
N SER A 44 15.30 -10.46 -6.52
CA SER A 44 15.44 -9.02 -6.25
C SER A 44 14.47 -8.13 -7.03
N VAL A 45 14.24 -8.41 -8.32
CA VAL A 45 13.35 -7.60 -9.19
C VAL A 45 11.90 -7.74 -8.75
N VAL A 46 11.44 -8.99 -8.57
CA VAL A 46 10.05 -9.25 -8.15
C VAL A 46 9.81 -8.71 -6.75
N THR A 47 10.74 -8.91 -5.81
CA THR A 47 10.66 -8.34 -4.46
C THR A 47 10.51 -6.82 -4.50
N ALA A 48 11.32 -6.13 -5.32
CA ALA A 48 11.31 -4.68 -5.42
C ALA A 48 10.00 -4.15 -6.02
N LEU A 49 9.61 -4.69 -7.18
CA LEU A 49 8.45 -4.20 -7.92
C LEU A 49 7.13 -4.63 -7.28
N SER A 50 7.07 -5.84 -6.71
CA SER A 50 5.90 -6.27 -5.95
C SER A 50 5.73 -5.46 -4.65
N ALA A 51 6.81 -5.16 -3.92
CA ALA A 51 6.74 -4.29 -2.76
C ALA A 51 6.22 -2.89 -3.14
N GLY A 52 6.73 -2.30 -4.22
CA GLY A 52 6.29 -1.00 -4.73
C GLY A 52 4.84 -1.01 -5.23
N ALA A 53 4.48 -1.95 -6.09
CA ALA A 53 3.14 -2.04 -6.65
C ALA A 53 2.07 -2.42 -5.61
N SER A 54 2.43 -3.20 -4.59
CA SER A 54 1.49 -3.52 -3.50
C SER A 54 1.19 -2.34 -2.60
N ASP A 55 2.11 -1.40 -2.49
CA ASP A 55 1.99 -0.17 -1.73
C ASP A 55 1.23 0.90 -2.51
N MET A 56 1.66 1.16 -3.74
CA MET A 56 1.21 2.26 -4.57
C MET A 56 -0.09 1.91 -5.29
N SER A 57 -1.21 2.08 -4.58
CA SER A 57 -2.57 1.83 -5.05
C SER A 57 -3.12 2.95 -5.94
N GLY A 58 -4.43 2.99 -6.12
CA GLY A 58 -5.12 4.10 -6.79
C GLY A 58 -4.77 5.49 -6.25
N TRP A 59 -4.30 5.62 -5.01
CA TRP A 59 -3.86 6.91 -4.47
C TRP A 59 -2.69 7.53 -5.25
N LEU A 60 -1.80 6.71 -5.82
CA LEU A 60 -0.65 7.20 -6.59
C LEU A 60 -1.06 7.88 -7.90
N LEU A 61 -2.04 7.33 -8.62
CA LEU A 61 -2.48 7.86 -9.92
C LEU A 61 -3.67 8.82 -9.79
N MET A 62 -4.35 8.83 -8.65
CA MET A 62 -5.56 9.63 -8.44
C MET A 62 -5.42 10.57 -7.24
N GLY A 63 -5.16 10.03 -6.04
CA GLY A 63 -5.15 10.79 -4.80
C GLY A 63 -4.06 11.85 -4.72
N LEU A 64 -2.80 11.46 -4.92
CA LEU A 64 -1.67 12.39 -4.87
C LEU A 64 -1.71 13.43 -6.02
N PRO A 65 -1.91 13.05 -7.29
CA PRO A 65 -2.10 14.04 -8.35
C PRO A 65 -3.27 14.98 -8.09
N GLY A 66 -4.37 14.47 -7.55
CA GLY A 66 -5.53 15.28 -7.17
C GLY A 66 -5.23 16.30 -6.08
N ALA A 67 -4.50 15.91 -5.04
CA ALA A 67 -4.06 16.80 -3.97
C ALA A 67 -3.15 17.92 -4.50
N ILE A 68 -2.16 17.58 -5.34
CA ILE A 68 -1.27 18.54 -6.00
C ILE A 68 -2.05 19.48 -6.92
N PHE A 69 -3.01 18.97 -7.69
CA PHE A 69 -3.84 19.78 -8.57
C PHE A 69 -4.65 20.84 -7.82
N LEU A 70 -5.16 20.50 -6.64
CA LEU A 70 -5.99 21.40 -5.82
C LEU A 70 -5.17 22.39 -5.00
N SER A 71 -4.03 21.96 -4.45
CA SER A 71 -3.25 22.72 -3.46
C SER A 71 -1.92 23.26 -3.98
N GLY A 72 -1.47 22.84 -5.17
CA GLY A 72 -0.16 23.17 -5.71
C GLY A 72 0.96 22.27 -5.19
N ILE A 73 2.22 22.71 -5.39
CA ILE A 73 3.41 21.90 -5.11
C ILE A 73 3.60 21.59 -3.61
N SER A 74 2.93 22.31 -2.71
CA SER A 74 3.05 22.11 -1.26
C SER A 74 2.66 20.71 -0.78
N GLU A 75 1.73 20.03 -1.47
CA GLU A 75 1.38 18.63 -1.16
C GLU A 75 2.48 17.61 -1.49
N SER A 76 3.51 18.01 -2.23
CA SER A 76 4.65 17.13 -2.52
C SER A 76 5.47 16.72 -1.30
N TRP A 77 5.27 17.36 -0.13
CA TRP A 77 5.82 16.89 1.13
C TRP A 77 5.39 15.46 1.48
N ILE A 78 4.21 15.03 1.03
CA ILE A 78 3.78 13.61 1.11
C ILE A 78 4.77 12.71 0.38
N ALA A 79 5.09 13.02 -0.88
CA ALA A 79 6.01 12.24 -1.69
C ALA A 79 7.43 12.20 -1.09
N ILE A 80 7.89 13.33 -0.52
CA ILE A 80 9.18 13.44 0.16
C ILE A 80 9.19 12.54 1.41
N GLY A 81 8.16 12.64 2.25
CA GLY A 81 8.03 11.82 3.46
C GLY A 81 7.99 10.34 3.14
N LEU A 82 7.19 9.94 2.16
CA LEU A 82 7.10 8.56 1.68
C LEU A 82 8.45 8.03 1.18
N THR A 83 9.17 8.83 0.38
CA THR A 83 10.49 8.45 -0.14
C THR A 83 11.50 8.19 0.98
N ILE A 84 11.55 9.09 1.97
CA ILE A 84 12.44 8.95 3.13
C ILE A 84 12.06 7.72 3.95
N GLY A 85 10.77 7.56 4.26
CA GLY A 85 10.26 6.44 5.05
C GLY A 85 10.51 5.09 4.39
N ALA A 86 10.23 4.97 3.09
CA ALA A 86 10.51 3.76 2.33
C ALA A 86 12.00 3.43 2.31
N TRP A 87 12.86 4.42 2.06
CA TRP A 87 14.31 4.19 2.05
C TRP A 87 14.81 3.68 3.41
N LEU A 88 14.36 4.28 4.51
CA LEU A 88 14.68 3.84 5.86
C LEU A 88 14.17 2.43 6.14
N ASN A 89 12.94 2.12 5.73
CA ASN A 89 12.35 0.78 5.88
C ASN A 89 13.17 -0.30 5.13
N TRP A 90 13.52 -0.04 3.86
CA TRP A 90 14.39 -0.91 3.09
C TRP A 90 15.79 -1.08 3.72
N LYS A 91 16.35 -0.02 4.30
CA LYS A 91 17.69 -0.02 4.89
C LYS A 91 17.75 -0.70 6.25
N ILE A 92 16.76 -0.43 7.11
CA ILE A 92 16.78 -0.84 8.52
C ILE A 92 16.03 -2.15 8.73
N VAL A 93 14.83 -2.26 8.14
CA VAL A 93 13.90 -3.34 8.45
C VAL A 93 14.05 -4.53 7.49
N ALA A 94 14.06 -4.29 6.17
CA ALA A 94 13.84 -5.34 5.19
C ALA A 94 14.77 -6.56 5.35
N GLY A 95 16.09 -6.35 5.40
CA GLY A 95 17.05 -7.44 5.55
C GLY A 95 16.99 -8.12 6.91
N ARG A 96 16.84 -7.33 7.99
CA ARG A 96 16.68 -7.88 9.35
C ARG A 96 15.41 -8.70 9.48
N LEU A 97 14.29 -8.20 8.98
CA LEU A 97 13.02 -8.91 9.04
C LEU A 97 13.09 -10.23 8.27
N ARG A 98 13.74 -10.25 7.09
CA ARG A 98 13.94 -11.46 6.30
C ARG A 98 14.65 -12.56 7.11
N VAL A 99 15.75 -12.24 7.76
CA VAL A 99 16.52 -13.19 8.57
C VAL A 99 15.81 -13.51 9.87
N GLN A 100 15.29 -12.51 10.58
CA GLN A 100 14.61 -12.69 11.86
C GLN A 100 13.40 -13.64 11.73
N THR A 101 12.59 -13.51 10.67
CA THR A 101 11.43 -14.39 10.48
C THR A 101 11.83 -15.84 10.22
N GLU A 102 12.97 -16.08 9.59
CA GLU A 102 13.51 -17.42 9.36
C GLU A 102 13.99 -18.07 10.69
N HIS A 103 14.75 -17.32 11.49
CA HIS A 103 15.22 -17.77 12.82
C HIS A 103 14.10 -17.95 13.86
N HIS A 104 12.95 -17.28 13.68
CA HIS A 104 11.80 -17.38 14.57
C HIS A 104 10.73 -18.28 13.95
N ASP A 105 10.99 -19.59 13.97
CA ASP A 105 10.11 -20.68 13.56
C ASP A 105 9.63 -20.59 12.09
N ASN A 106 10.45 -19.97 11.22
CA ASN A 106 10.12 -19.73 9.82
C ASN A 106 8.74 -19.05 9.64
N ALA A 107 8.50 -18.02 10.45
CA ALA A 107 7.21 -17.34 10.51
C ALA A 107 6.72 -16.87 9.13
N LEU A 108 5.49 -17.23 8.78
CA LEU A 108 4.89 -16.92 7.48
C LEU A 108 4.11 -15.60 7.47
N THR A 109 3.65 -15.15 8.64
CA THR A 109 2.89 -13.92 8.80
C THR A 109 3.55 -13.01 9.85
N LEU A 110 3.23 -11.71 9.84
CA LEU A 110 3.69 -10.81 10.90
C LEU A 110 3.15 -11.19 12.28
N PRO A 111 1.84 -11.54 12.44
CA PRO A 111 1.34 -12.04 13.74
C PRO A 111 2.08 -13.27 14.24
N ASP A 112 2.43 -14.19 13.33
CA ASP A 112 3.22 -15.38 13.65
C ASP A 112 4.63 -15.01 14.10
N PHE A 113 5.30 -14.12 13.37
CA PHE A 113 6.61 -13.58 13.73
C PHE A 113 6.59 -12.92 15.12
N PHE A 114 5.61 -12.07 15.43
CA PHE A 114 5.52 -11.45 16.74
C PHE A 114 5.32 -12.47 17.85
N SER A 115 4.50 -13.49 17.61
CA SER A 115 4.24 -14.55 18.57
C SER A 115 5.51 -15.35 18.89
N SER A 116 6.29 -15.73 17.86
CA SER A 116 7.55 -16.45 18.04
C SER A 116 8.65 -15.55 18.62
N ARG A 117 8.83 -14.35 18.07
CA ARG A 117 9.87 -13.40 18.49
C ARG A 117 9.77 -13.01 19.96
N PHE A 118 8.55 -12.87 20.47
CA PHE A 118 8.29 -12.43 21.85
C PHE A 118 7.82 -13.55 22.77
N GLU A 119 7.94 -14.82 22.35
CA GLU A 119 7.58 -16.00 23.14
C GLU A 119 6.14 -15.93 23.69
N ASP A 120 5.19 -15.50 22.86
CA ASP A 120 3.79 -15.31 23.28
C ASP A 120 3.02 -16.63 23.39
N LYS A 121 3.13 -17.30 24.52
CA LYS A 121 2.39 -18.52 24.82
C LYS A 121 0.87 -18.32 24.90
N SER A 122 0.42 -17.08 25.17
CA SER A 122 -1.00 -16.76 25.28
C SER A 122 -1.68 -16.56 23.91
N LYS A 123 -0.91 -16.40 22.83
CA LYS A 123 -1.37 -16.06 21.47
C LYS A 123 -2.08 -14.70 21.38
N LEU A 124 -1.97 -13.84 22.40
CA LEU A 124 -2.66 -12.56 22.44
C LEU A 124 -2.10 -11.58 21.40
N LEU A 125 -0.78 -11.60 21.16
CA LEU A 125 -0.16 -10.83 20.08
C LEU A 125 -0.73 -11.21 18.71
N ARG A 126 -0.93 -12.52 18.49
CA ARG A 126 -1.51 -13.04 17.24
C ARG A 126 -2.94 -12.54 17.03
N VAL A 127 -3.78 -12.61 18.09
CA VAL A 127 -5.18 -12.13 18.01
C VAL A 127 -5.26 -10.63 17.78
N ILE A 128 -4.52 -9.84 18.57
CA ILE A 128 -4.55 -8.38 18.45
C ILE A 128 -4.01 -7.93 17.09
N SER A 129 -2.92 -8.54 16.62
CA SER A 129 -2.40 -8.27 15.27
C SER A 129 -3.43 -8.57 14.19
N ALA A 130 -4.11 -9.71 14.27
CA ALA A 130 -5.15 -10.08 13.31
C ALA A 130 -6.32 -9.08 13.34
N VAL A 131 -6.76 -8.65 14.51
CA VAL A 131 -7.82 -7.63 14.64
C VAL A 131 -7.40 -6.30 14.03
N VAL A 132 -6.17 -5.82 14.29
CA VAL A 132 -5.62 -4.59 13.69
C VAL A 132 -5.56 -4.72 12.17
N ILE A 133 -5.08 -5.86 11.65
CA ILE A 133 -5.03 -6.15 10.21
C ILE A 133 -6.43 -6.06 9.61
N LEU A 134 -7.41 -6.70 10.21
CA LEU A 134 -8.79 -6.73 9.68
C LEU A 134 -9.42 -5.35 9.65
N ILE A 135 -9.29 -4.56 10.73
CA ILE A 135 -9.88 -3.22 10.79
C ILE A 135 -9.28 -2.32 9.70
N PHE A 136 -7.98 -2.16 9.68
CA PHE A 136 -7.35 -1.17 8.82
C PHE A 136 -7.25 -1.61 7.36
N PHE A 137 -7.04 -2.91 7.08
CA PHE A 137 -7.08 -3.37 5.68
C PHE A 137 -8.47 -3.37 5.09
N THR A 138 -9.52 -3.60 5.85
CA THR A 138 -10.88 -3.49 5.32
C THR A 138 -11.16 -2.05 4.85
N ILE A 139 -10.71 -1.05 5.61
CA ILE A 139 -10.79 0.37 5.23
C ILE A 139 -9.91 0.65 4.01
N TYR A 140 -8.69 0.11 3.98
CA TYR A 140 -7.80 0.30 2.83
C TYR A 140 -8.34 -0.39 1.57
N CYS A 141 -8.87 -1.60 1.68
CA CYS A 141 -9.55 -2.29 0.57
C CYS A 141 -10.71 -1.45 0.01
N ALA A 142 -11.49 -0.81 0.88
CA ALA A 142 -12.55 0.10 0.44
C ALA A 142 -12.02 1.24 -0.44
N SER A 143 -10.83 1.80 -0.14
CA SER A 143 -10.22 2.82 -1.00
C SER A 143 -9.91 2.32 -2.40
N GLY A 144 -9.42 1.07 -2.53
CA GLY A 144 -9.18 0.42 -3.82
C GLY A 144 -10.48 0.21 -4.60
N VAL A 145 -11.54 -0.20 -3.91
CA VAL A 145 -12.88 -0.37 -4.53
C VAL A 145 -13.42 0.99 -5.01
N VAL A 146 -13.26 2.07 -4.22
CA VAL A 146 -13.63 3.44 -4.63
C VAL A 146 -12.85 3.87 -5.87
N ALA A 147 -11.53 3.65 -5.90
CA ALA A 147 -10.69 4.00 -7.05
C ALA A 147 -11.11 3.26 -8.32
N GLY A 148 -11.39 1.96 -8.21
CA GLY A 148 -11.94 1.15 -9.29
C GLY A 148 -13.31 1.66 -9.77
N ALA A 149 -14.21 1.99 -8.85
CA ALA A 149 -15.51 2.55 -9.18
C ALA A 149 -15.40 3.88 -9.94
N ARG A 150 -14.52 4.79 -9.48
CA ARG A 150 -14.27 6.07 -10.15
C ARG A 150 -13.70 5.90 -11.57
N LEU A 151 -12.80 4.92 -11.73
CA LEU A 151 -12.26 4.59 -13.04
C LEU A 151 -13.37 4.12 -14.00
N PHE A 152 -14.22 3.19 -13.57
CA PHE A 152 -15.30 2.63 -14.41
C PHE A 152 -16.39 3.67 -14.68
N GLU A 153 -16.79 4.45 -13.66
CA GLU A 153 -17.73 5.58 -13.81
C GLU A 153 -17.22 6.59 -14.86
N SER A 154 -15.97 7.04 -14.73
CA SER A 154 -15.40 8.06 -15.62
C SER A 154 -15.11 7.53 -17.03
N THR A 155 -14.71 6.26 -17.15
CA THR A 155 -14.29 5.68 -18.44
C THR A 155 -15.48 5.20 -19.26
N PHE A 156 -16.49 4.58 -18.60
CA PHE A 156 -17.58 3.91 -19.28
C PHE A 156 -18.93 4.61 -19.10
N GLY A 157 -18.97 5.72 -18.35
CA GLY A 157 -20.22 6.47 -18.12
C GLY A 157 -21.25 5.71 -17.30
N MET A 158 -20.81 4.76 -16.48
CA MET A 158 -21.65 3.99 -15.58
C MET A 158 -22.11 4.85 -14.39
N ASP A 159 -23.26 4.54 -13.81
CA ASP A 159 -23.57 5.06 -12.48
C ASP A 159 -22.62 4.48 -11.43
N TYR A 160 -22.44 5.19 -10.31
CA TYR A 160 -21.43 4.82 -9.29
C TYR A 160 -21.65 3.42 -8.74
N GLN A 161 -22.89 2.98 -8.50
CA GLN A 161 -23.17 1.68 -7.91
C GLN A 161 -22.85 0.54 -8.89
N THR A 162 -23.20 0.69 -10.16
CA THR A 162 -22.81 -0.28 -11.20
C THR A 162 -21.30 -0.33 -11.38
N ALA A 163 -20.62 0.84 -11.41
CA ALA A 163 -19.17 0.95 -11.51
C ALA A 163 -18.46 0.32 -10.30
N LEU A 164 -19.02 0.46 -9.09
CA LEU A 164 -18.53 -0.14 -7.85
C LEU A 164 -18.44 -1.66 -7.95
N TRP A 165 -19.52 -2.31 -8.36
CA TRP A 165 -19.56 -3.76 -8.51
C TRP A 165 -18.69 -4.26 -9.68
N ALA A 166 -18.68 -3.55 -10.81
CA ALA A 166 -17.87 -3.91 -11.95
C ALA A 166 -16.37 -3.82 -11.64
N GLY A 167 -15.91 -2.72 -11.02
CA GLY A 167 -14.53 -2.51 -10.61
C GLY A 167 -14.07 -3.51 -9.55
N ALA A 168 -14.94 -3.78 -8.56
CA ALA A 168 -14.65 -4.78 -7.53
C ALA A 168 -14.57 -6.20 -8.11
N ALA A 169 -15.50 -6.60 -8.98
CA ALA A 169 -15.50 -7.92 -9.60
C ALA A 169 -14.22 -8.18 -10.40
N ALA A 170 -13.75 -7.20 -11.18
CA ALA A 170 -12.52 -7.32 -11.95
C ALA A 170 -11.30 -7.67 -11.08
N THR A 171 -11.23 -7.11 -9.87
CA THR A 171 -10.12 -7.34 -8.93
C THR A 171 -10.29 -8.63 -8.12
N ILE A 172 -11.49 -8.87 -7.58
CA ILE A 172 -11.75 -9.96 -6.65
C ILE A 172 -11.63 -11.32 -7.34
N LEU A 173 -12.18 -11.46 -8.56
CA LEU A 173 -12.15 -12.72 -9.31
C LEU A 173 -10.72 -13.23 -9.53
N TYR A 174 -9.82 -12.35 -9.87
CA TYR A 174 -8.42 -12.68 -10.06
C TYR A 174 -7.73 -13.08 -8.75
N THR A 175 -8.02 -12.36 -7.63
CA THR A 175 -7.41 -12.61 -6.32
C THR A 175 -7.81 -13.96 -5.73
N LEU A 176 -9.06 -14.38 -5.93
CA LEU A 176 -9.57 -15.66 -5.42
C LEU A 176 -8.80 -16.89 -5.95
N VAL A 177 -8.21 -16.79 -7.13
CA VAL A 177 -7.52 -17.91 -7.78
C VAL A 177 -6.03 -17.95 -7.41
N GLY A 178 -5.37 -16.80 -7.33
CA GLY A 178 -3.94 -16.72 -7.56
C GLY A 178 -3.00 -17.05 -6.39
N GLY A 179 -3.26 -16.64 -5.15
CA GLY A 179 -2.29 -16.72 -4.04
C GLY A 179 -1.09 -15.78 -4.21
N PHE A 180 -0.10 -15.86 -3.30
CA PHE A 180 1.00 -14.89 -3.17
C PHE A 180 1.91 -14.80 -4.40
N LEU A 181 2.29 -15.93 -5.01
CA LEU A 181 3.16 -15.93 -6.20
C LEU A 181 2.48 -15.28 -7.40
N ALA A 182 1.20 -15.58 -7.60
CA ALA A 182 0.42 -14.98 -8.68
C ALA A 182 0.34 -13.46 -8.52
N VAL A 183 0.03 -13.01 -7.31
CA VAL A 183 -0.01 -11.58 -6.99
C VAL A 183 1.36 -10.94 -7.21
N SER A 184 2.45 -11.52 -6.72
CA SER A 184 3.80 -10.94 -6.85
C SER A 184 4.29 -10.87 -8.31
N TRP A 185 3.93 -11.82 -9.15
CA TRP A 185 4.29 -11.80 -10.57
C TRP A 185 3.46 -10.79 -11.36
N THR A 186 2.15 -10.72 -11.10
CA THR A 186 1.31 -9.68 -11.71
C THR A 186 1.69 -8.29 -11.25
N ASP A 187 2.07 -8.10 -9.98
CA ASP A 187 2.58 -6.84 -9.46
C ASP A 187 3.76 -6.30 -10.27
N THR A 188 4.64 -7.18 -10.75
CA THR A 188 5.80 -6.80 -11.57
C THR A 188 5.38 -6.18 -12.91
N VAL A 189 4.38 -6.77 -13.57
CA VAL A 189 3.81 -6.24 -14.81
C VAL A 189 3.04 -4.93 -14.53
N GLN A 190 2.27 -4.92 -13.46
CA GLN A 190 1.49 -3.77 -13.02
C GLN A 190 2.37 -2.57 -12.67
N ALA A 191 3.50 -2.80 -11.96
CA ALA A 191 4.51 -1.77 -11.70
C ALA A 191 5.07 -1.16 -12.98
N THR A 192 5.27 -1.96 -14.02
CA THR A 192 5.75 -1.48 -15.32
C THR A 192 4.72 -0.59 -16.01
N LEU A 193 3.44 -0.92 -15.96
CA LEU A 193 2.38 -0.06 -16.49
C LEU A 193 2.27 1.25 -15.72
N MET A 194 2.39 1.22 -14.39
CA MET A 194 2.29 2.40 -13.54
C MET A 194 3.40 3.41 -13.83
N ILE A 195 4.67 2.97 -13.89
CA ILE A 195 5.79 3.87 -14.17
C ILE A 195 5.69 4.45 -15.59
N PHE A 196 5.31 3.64 -16.57
CA PHE A 196 5.09 4.11 -17.95
C PHE A 196 4.02 5.22 -18.00
N ALA A 197 2.88 5.00 -17.35
CA ALA A 197 1.79 5.96 -17.31
C ALA A 197 2.18 7.27 -16.62
N LEU A 198 2.90 7.18 -15.50
CA LEU A 198 3.31 8.35 -14.70
C LEU A 198 4.48 9.13 -15.29
N ILE A 199 5.28 8.54 -16.17
CA ILE A 199 6.32 9.27 -16.92
C ILE A 199 5.72 9.89 -18.18
N LEU A 200 4.93 9.15 -18.95
CA LEU A 200 4.42 9.59 -20.23
C LEU A 200 3.40 10.74 -20.10
N THR A 201 2.46 10.61 -19.15
CA THR A 201 1.36 11.58 -19.03
C THR A 201 1.84 13.01 -18.79
N PRO A 202 2.69 13.31 -17.78
CA PRO A 202 3.12 14.69 -17.55
C PRO A 202 3.96 15.26 -18.70
N ILE A 203 4.74 14.44 -19.41
CA ILE A 203 5.49 14.88 -20.58
C ILE A 203 4.53 15.38 -21.66
N ILE A 204 3.48 14.62 -21.97
CA ILE A 204 2.50 15.01 -22.98
C ILE A 204 1.68 16.23 -22.54
N VAL A 205 1.37 16.34 -21.24
CA VAL A 205 0.70 17.54 -20.69
C VAL A 205 1.55 18.79 -20.91
N ILE A 206 2.84 18.73 -20.58
CA ILE A 206 3.77 19.85 -20.79
C ILE A 206 3.84 20.24 -22.26
N VAL A 207 3.95 19.26 -23.16
CA VAL A 207 3.96 19.52 -24.62
C VAL A 207 2.64 20.14 -25.08
N ALA A 208 1.51 19.66 -24.57
CA ALA A 208 0.18 20.17 -24.96
C ALA A 208 -0.07 21.62 -24.50
N VAL A 209 0.59 22.06 -23.43
CA VAL A 209 0.51 23.46 -22.94
C VAL A 209 1.44 24.39 -23.72
N GLY A 210 2.44 23.87 -24.43
CA GLY A 210 3.42 24.66 -25.20
C GLY A 210 4.86 24.54 -24.71
N GLY A 211 5.10 23.70 -23.71
CA GLY A 211 6.43 23.45 -23.13
C GLY A 211 6.49 23.75 -21.63
N LEU A 212 7.68 23.56 -21.07
CA LEU A 212 7.89 23.70 -19.63
C LEU A 212 7.72 25.16 -19.17
N ASP A 213 8.31 26.11 -19.92
CA ASP A 213 8.27 27.52 -19.55
C ASP A 213 6.85 28.07 -19.62
N ASP A 214 6.09 27.74 -20.66
CA ASP A 214 4.69 28.11 -20.80
C ASP A 214 3.83 27.51 -19.71
N SER A 215 4.05 26.24 -19.38
CA SER A 215 3.34 25.58 -18.27
C SER A 215 3.57 26.28 -16.94
N LEU A 216 4.82 26.61 -16.62
CA LEU A 216 5.16 27.34 -15.39
C LEU A 216 4.61 28.77 -15.40
N ALA A 217 4.60 29.46 -16.56
CA ALA A 217 4.01 30.78 -16.70
C ALA A 217 2.50 30.77 -16.42
N VAL A 218 1.76 29.79 -16.95
CA VAL A 218 0.33 29.62 -16.71
C VAL A 218 0.04 29.32 -15.25
N ILE A 219 0.79 28.42 -14.61
CA ILE A 219 0.63 28.08 -13.19
C ILE A 219 0.89 29.34 -12.33
N ARG A 220 1.94 30.10 -12.66
CA ARG A 220 2.29 31.35 -11.95
C ARG A 220 1.22 32.42 -12.14
N ALA A 221 0.67 32.56 -13.33
CA ALA A 221 -0.39 33.51 -13.64
C ALA A 221 -1.69 33.17 -12.88
N LYS A 222 -2.00 31.89 -12.72
CA LYS A 222 -3.13 31.44 -11.91
C LYS A 222 -2.93 31.76 -10.44
N SER A 223 -1.81 31.39 -9.86
CA SER A 223 -1.38 31.77 -8.51
C SER A 223 0.10 31.45 -8.32
N VAL A 224 0.89 32.47 -7.94
CA VAL A 224 2.30 32.31 -7.57
C VAL A 224 2.47 31.31 -6.41
N GLU A 225 1.49 31.25 -5.54
CA GLU A 225 1.47 30.36 -4.39
C GLU A 225 1.48 28.86 -4.79
N ASN A 226 1.01 28.49 -5.99
CA ASN A 226 1.06 27.10 -6.44
C ASN A 226 2.50 26.59 -6.64
N LEU A 227 3.46 27.50 -6.74
CA LEU A 227 4.91 27.22 -6.86
C LEU A 227 5.61 27.20 -5.47
N ASP A 228 4.91 27.55 -4.41
CA ASP A 228 5.48 27.63 -3.06
C ASP A 228 5.28 26.30 -2.31
N MET A 229 6.39 25.66 -1.94
CA MET A 229 6.39 24.43 -1.13
C MET A 229 5.81 24.61 0.26
N LEU A 230 5.73 25.83 0.76
CA LEU A 230 5.24 26.17 2.11
C LEU A 230 3.89 26.90 2.10
N LYS A 231 3.25 27.03 0.93
CA LYS A 231 1.95 27.68 0.80
C LYS A 231 0.93 27.19 1.81
N GLY A 232 0.48 28.07 2.67
CA GLY A 232 -0.57 27.77 3.65
C GLY A 232 -0.17 26.74 4.72
N LEU A 233 1.10 26.28 4.72
CA LEU A 233 1.58 25.27 5.65
C LEU A 233 2.30 25.91 6.83
N ASN A 234 1.89 25.53 8.03
CA ASN A 234 2.67 25.72 9.25
C ASN A 234 3.55 24.47 9.50
N LEU A 235 4.38 24.52 10.52
CA LEU A 235 5.27 23.40 10.87
C LEU A 235 4.48 22.10 11.13
N VAL A 236 3.31 22.18 11.76
CA VAL A 236 2.47 21.01 12.06
C VAL A 236 1.97 20.36 10.77
N ALA A 237 1.55 21.19 9.80
CA ALA A 237 1.11 20.70 8.50
C ALA A 237 2.26 20.02 7.72
N VAL A 238 3.46 20.63 7.67
CA VAL A 238 4.63 20.02 7.03
C VAL A 238 4.99 18.70 7.70
N LEU A 239 5.00 18.65 9.04
CA LEU A 239 5.27 17.41 9.78
C LEU A 239 4.20 16.35 9.49
N SER A 240 2.92 16.73 9.36
CA SER A 240 1.82 15.85 9.02
C SER A 240 2.01 15.21 7.65
N LEU A 241 2.40 15.99 6.63
CA LEU A 241 2.66 15.48 5.28
C LEU A 241 3.91 14.58 5.26
N LEU A 242 4.98 14.97 5.94
CA LEU A 242 6.18 14.12 6.09
C LEU A 242 5.91 12.85 6.88
N GLY A 243 4.98 12.90 7.83
CA GLY A 243 4.58 11.79 8.70
C GLY A 243 4.09 10.55 7.94
N TRP A 244 3.64 10.69 6.69
CA TRP A 244 3.29 9.56 5.84
C TRP A 244 4.42 8.53 5.73
N GLY A 245 5.68 8.96 5.77
CA GLY A 245 6.83 8.08 5.73
C GLY A 245 6.92 7.08 6.89
N LEU A 246 6.38 7.42 8.07
CA LEU A 246 6.35 6.52 9.22
C LEU A 246 5.51 5.25 8.96
N GLY A 247 4.55 5.33 8.07
CA GLY A 247 3.67 4.23 7.73
C GLY A 247 4.41 3.01 7.16
N TYR A 248 5.52 3.22 6.43
CA TYR A 248 6.27 2.13 5.80
C TYR A 248 6.72 1.04 6.77
N PHE A 249 7.07 1.41 8.00
CA PHE A 249 7.54 0.46 9.00
C PHE A 249 6.48 -0.53 9.47
N GLY A 250 5.20 -0.20 9.26
CA GLY A 250 4.08 -0.98 9.76
C GLY A 250 3.16 -1.62 8.71
N GLN A 251 3.43 -1.52 7.42
CA GLN A 251 2.53 -2.02 6.38
C GLN A 251 2.70 -3.53 6.14
N PRO A 252 1.77 -4.40 6.56
CA PRO A 252 1.96 -5.84 6.49
C PRO A 252 2.17 -6.37 5.06
N HIS A 253 1.50 -5.80 4.07
CA HIS A 253 1.61 -6.21 2.67
C HIS A 253 2.98 -5.91 2.06
N ILE A 254 3.64 -4.82 2.46
CA ILE A 254 5.01 -4.48 2.06
C ILE A 254 6.00 -5.40 2.79
N LEU A 255 5.85 -5.52 4.11
CA LEU A 255 6.73 -6.32 4.97
C LEU A 255 6.72 -7.80 4.56
N ALA A 256 5.57 -8.34 4.12
CA ALA A 256 5.47 -9.69 3.59
C ALA A 256 6.39 -9.91 2.36
N ARG A 257 6.62 -8.90 1.52
CA ARG A 257 7.55 -9.00 0.38
C ARG A 257 9.01 -9.11 0.85
N PHE A 258 9.36 -8.43 1.92
CA PHE A 258 10.68 -8.56 2.53
C PHE A 258 10.88 -9.96 3.12
N MET A 259 9.85 -10.49 3.80
CA MET A 259 9.86 -11.86 4.33
C MET A 259 9.96 -12.91 3.22
N ALA A 260 9.37 -12.65 2.05
CA ALA A 260 9.32 -13.55 0.91
C ALA A 260 10.56 -13.51 0.00
N ALA A 261 11.48 -12.57 0.20
CA ALA A 261 12.70 -12.49 -0.58
C ALA A 261 13.53 -13.78 -0.48
N ASP A 262 14.19 -14.17 -1.58
CA ASP A 262 15.00 -15.39 -1.64
C ASP A 262 16.16 -15.38 -0.64
N SER A 263 16.75 -14.20 -0.41
CA SER A 263 17.85 -14.04 0.55
C SER A 263 17.92 -12.59 1.07
N HIS A 264 18.58 -12.39 2.21
CA HIS A 264 18.86 -11.03 2.73
C HIS A 264 19.88 -10.29 1.85
N HIS A 265 20.72 -11.00 1.10
CA HIS A 265 21.68 -10.40 0.16
C HIS A 265 20.98 -9.72 -1.02
N SER A 266 19.87 -10.31 -1.51
CA SER A 266 19.09 -9.76 -2.62
C SER A 266 18.38 -8.45 -2.26
N ILE A 267 18.14 -8.19 -0.97
CA ILE A 267 17.47 -6.98 -0.46
C ILE A 267 18.22 -5.70 -0.86
N ARG A 268 19.56 -5.72 -0.92
CA ARG A 268 20.33 -4.52 -1.35
C ARG A 268 20.02 -4.13 -2.80
N THR A 269 19.95 -5.12 -3.69
CA THR A 269 19.60 -4.90 -5.09
C THR A 269 18.12 -4.53 -5.23
N ALA A 270 17.24 -5.24 -4.53
CA ALA A 270 15.80 -4.94 -4.49
C ALA A 270 15.54 -3.50 -4.04
N ARG A 271 16.22 -3.03 -2.99
CA ARG A 271 16.11 -1.63 -2.54
C ARG A 271 16.48 -0.63 -3.63
N ARG A 272 17.58 -0.84 -4.37
CA ARG A 272 17.99 0.07 -5.46
C ARG A 272 16.92 0.15 -6.55
N ILE A 273 16.42 -1.00 -6.99
CA ILE A 273 15.37 -1.08 -8.01
C ILE A 273 14.08 -0.43 -7.49
N GLY A 274 13.62 -0.83 -6.30
CA GLY A 274 12.36 -0.36 -5.72
C GLY A 274 12.38 1.15 -5.45
N MET A 275 13.47 1.70 -4.91
CA MET A 275 13.59 3.14 -4.67
C MET A 275 13.66 3.96 -5.95
N THR A 276 14.38 3.48 -6.98
CA THR A 276 14.41 4.14 -8.29
C THR A 276 13.01 4.19 -8.90
N TRP A 277 12.33 3.04 -8.92
CA TRP A 277 10.96 2.95 -9.42
C TRP A 277 10.01 3.89 -8.64
N MET A 278 10.09 3.87 -7.32
CA MET A 278 9.25 4.68 -6.43
C MET A 278 9.46 6.19 -6.64
N ILE A 279 10.71 6.66 -6.71
CA ILE A 279 11.03 8.07 -6.91
C ILE A 279 10.49 8.55 -8.26
N LEU A 280 10.64 7.76 -9.32
CA LEU A 280 10.12 8.09 -10.64
C LEU A 280 8.58 8.11 -10.66
N CYS A 281 7.92 7.15 -9.99
CA CYS A 281 6.46 7.12 -9.91
C CYS A 281 5.90 8.29 -9.10
N LEU A 282 6.47 8.59 -7.92
CA LEU A 282 6.04 9.72 -7.09
C LEU A 282 6.29 11.06 -7.79
N GLY A 283 7.46 11.22 -8.42
CA GLY A 283 7.77 12.41 -9.21
C GLY A 283 6.79 12.59 -10.38
N GLY A 284 6.48 11.49 -11.06
CA GLY A 284 5.47 11.50 -12.14
C GLY A 284 4.07 11.86 -11.65
N ALA A 285 3.65 11.32 -10.51
CA ALA A 285 2.34 11.63 -9.91
C ALA A 285 2.24 13.11 -9.49
N VAL A 286 3.29 13.66 -8.88
CA VAL A 286 3.38 15.09 -8.57
C VAL A 286 3.32 15.92 -9.86
N ALA A 287 4.07 15.54 -10.89
CA ALA A 287 4.10 16.24 -12.16
C ALA A 287 2.74 16.21 -12.89
N VAL A 288 2.02 15.09 -12.86
CA VAL A 288 0.66 14.99 -13.42
C VAL A 288 -0.28 16.01 -12.78
N GLY A 289 -0.31 16.07 -11.45
CA GLY A 289 -1.15 17.04 -10.72
C GLY A 289 -0.73 18.48 -11.01
N PHE A 290 0.56 18.76 -10.92
CA PHE A 290 1.12 20.08 -11.03
C PHE A 290 0.96 20.69 -12.45
N PHE A 291 1.36 19.97 -13.49
CA PHE A 291 1.20 20.45 -14.87
C PHE A 291 -0.24 20.35 -15.37
N GLY A 292 -1.06 19.48 -14.76
CA GLY A 292 -2.50 19.46 -14.97
C GLY A 292 -3.18 20.78 -14.62
N ILE A 293 -2.65 21.55 -13.64
CA ILE A 293 -3.12 22.90 -13.33
C ILE A 293 -3.03 23.78 -14.57
N ALA A 294 -1.88 23.79 -15.26
CA ALA A 294 -1.68 24.60 -16.46
C ALA A 294 -2.61 24.18 -17.60
N TYR A 295 -2.77 22.87 -17.80
CA TYR A 295 -3.62 22.36 -18.87
C TYR A 295 -5.08 22.81 -18.70
N PHE A 296 -5.67 22.59 -17.53
CA PHE A 296 -7.07 22.91 -17.29
C PHE A 296 -7.33 24.42 -17.12
N GLU A 297 -6.32 25.20 -16.75
CA GLU A 297 -6.42 26.67 -16.79
C GLU A 297 -6.57 27.18 -18.24
N ASN A 298 -5.81 26.61 -19.17
CA ASN A 298 -5.93 26.94 -20.59
C ASN A 298 -7.18 26.33 -21.26
N HIS A 299 -7.80 25.31 -20.65
CA HIS A 299 -8.95 24.59 -21.22
C HIS A 299 -10.10 24.47 -20.19
N PRO A 300 -10.68 25.58 -19.70
CA PRO A 300 -11.70 25.54 -18.63
C PRO A 300 -12.97 24.79 -19.05
N GLY A 301 -13.29 24.74 -20.33
CA GLY A 301 -14.43 23.95 -20.84
C GLY A 301 -14.27 22.43 -20.69
N GLN A 302 -13.05 21.95 -20.47
CA GLN A 302 -12.74 20.52 -20.25
C GLN A 302 -12.56 20.16 -18.76
N ALA A 303 -12.62 21.16 -17.86
CA ALA A 303 -12.31 21.00 -16.44
C ALA A 303 -13.48 20.42 -15.60
N ALA A 304 -14.67 20.20 -16.15
CA ALA A 304 -15.85 19.84 -15.40
C ALA A 304 -15.67 18.59 -14.50
N GLY A 305 -15.05 17.53 -15.01
CA GLY A 305 -14.79 16.31 -14.25
C GLY A 305 -13.81 16.52 -13.10
N VAL A 306 -12.75 17.28 -13.33
CA VAL A 306 -11.70 17.57 -12.33
C VAL A 306 -12.18 18.57 -11.29
N SER A 307 -13.03 19.53 -11.67
CA SER A 307 -13.63 20.50 -10.75
C SER A 307 -14.59 19.84 -9.74
N GLN A 308 -15.27 18.77 -10.16
CA GLN A 308 -16.12 17.98 -9.26
C GLN A 308 -15.29 17.11 -8.30
N ASN A 309 -14.22 16.54 -8.83
CA ASN A 309 -13.34 15.65 -8.06
C ASN A 309 -11.91 15.70 -8.61
N GLY A 310 -10.99 16.36 -7.88
CA GLY A 310 -9.57 16.46 -8.25
C GLY A 310 -8.89 15.10 -8.46
N GLU A 311 -9.34 14.04 -7.80
CA GLU A 311 -8.79 12.69 -7.99
C GLU A 311 -9.01 12.13 -9.41
N ARG A 312 -9.82 12.78 -10.25
CA ARG A 312 -10.02 12.42 -11.66
C ARG A 312 -8.95 13.00 -12.61
N ILE A 313 -8.01 13.82 -12.12
CA ILE A 313 -7.04 14.54 -12.94
C ILE A 313 -6.32 13.65 -13.95
N PHE A 314 -5.78 12.51 -13.51
CA PHE A 314 -5.09 11.56 -14.38
C PHE A 314 -6.03 10.96 -15.43
N ILE A 315 -7.24 10.59 -15.04
CA ILE A 315 -8.26 9.98 -15.92
C ILE A 315 -8.63 10.95 -17.04
N GLU A 316 -8.93 12.21 -16.69
CA GLU A 316 -9.36 13.21 -17.66
C GLU A 316 -8.21 13.57 -18.61
N LEU A 317 -6.99 13.77 -18.11
CA LEU A 317 -5.82 14.02 -18.97
C LEU A 317 -5.55 12.83 -19.91
N ALA A 318 -5.64 11.61 -19.44
CA ALA A 318 -5.46 10.42 -20.29
C ALA A 318 -6.51 10.34 -21.41
N ARG A 319 -7.77 10.66 -21.09
CA ARG A 319 -8.87 10.62 -22.07
C ARG A 319 -8.82 11.75 -23.10
N ILE A 320 -8.35 12.92 -22.70
CA ILE A 320 -8.34 14.12 -23.56
C ILE A 320 -7.12 14.16 -24.46
N LEU A 321 -5.94 13.83 -23.93
CA LEU A 321 -4.67 14.05 -24.62
C LEU A 321 -4.20 12.89 -25.49
N PHE A 322 -4.73 11.70 -25.27
CA PHE A 322 -4.23 10.50 -25.96
C PHE A 322 -5.30 9.90 -26.87
N ASN A 323 -4.82 9.25 -27.94
CA ASN A 323 -5.74 8.45 -28.76
C ASN A 323 -6.33 7.30 -27.93
N PRO A 324 -7.50 6.76 -28.30
CA PRO A 324 -8.22 5.80 -27.48
C PRO A 324 -7.45 4.52 -27.10
N TRP A 325 -6.49 4.06 -27.92
CA TRP A 325 -5.66 2.89 -27.60
C TRP A 325 -4.67 3.20 -26.48
N VAL A 326 -3.94 4.30 -26.60
CA VAL A 326 -2.98 4.72 -25.59
C VAL A 326 -3.70 5.11 -24.30
N ALA A 327 -4.81 5.85 -24.40
CA ALA A 327 -5.64 6.17 -23.24
C ALA A 327 -6.08 4.91 -22.49
N GLY A 328 -6.52 3.87 -23.20
CA GLY A 328 -6.90 2.60 -22.59
C GLY A 328 -5.74 1.92 -21.86
N ILE A 329 -4.51 1.97 -22.38
CA ILE A 329 -3.31 1.46 -21.72
C ILE A 329 -3.02 2.27 -20.44
N LEU A 330 -3.06 3.61 -20.51
CA LEU A 330 -2.83 4.49 -19.37
C LEU A 330 -3.88 4.30 -18.27
N LEU A 331 -5.15 4.15 -18.64
CA LEU A 331 -6.24 3.90 -17.71
C LEU A 331 -6.15 2.48 -17.11
N SER A 332 -5.63 1.50 -17.86
CA SER A 332 -5.31 0.19 -17.32
C SER A 332 -4.22 0.25 -16.24
N ALA A 333 -3.36 1.27 -16.22
CA ALA A 333 -2.40 1.47 -15.13
C ALA A 333 -3.10 1.84 -13.80
N ILE A 334 -4.25 2.55 -13.83
CA ILE A 334 -5.06 2.77 -12.62
C ILE A 334 -5.63 1.44 -12.13
N LEU A 335 -6.20 0.64 -13.03
CA LEU A 335 -6.71 -0.68 -12.68
C LEU A 335 -5.59 -1.58 -12.15
N ALA A 336 -4.39 -1.49 -12.74
CA ALA A 336 -3.20 -2.19 -12.26
C ALA A 336 -2.84 -1.81 -10.82
N ALA A 337 -2.81 -0.51 -10.51
CA ALA A 337 -2.54 -0.01 -9.16
C ALA A 337 -3.60 -0.45 -8.14
N VAL A 338 -4.87 -0.44 -8.54
CA VAL A 338 -5.98 -0.94 -7.70
C VAL A 338 -5.85 -2.44 -7.46
N MET A 339 -5.65 -3.21 -8.53
CA MET A 339 -5.61 -4.68 -8.46
C MET A 339 -4.41 -5.17 -7.66
N SER A 340 -3.21 -4.61 -7.86
CA SER A 340 -1.99 -5.02 -7.15
C SER A 340 -2.14 -4.84 -5.64
N THR A 341 -2.59 -3.67 -5.21
CA THR A 341 -2.72 -3.38 -3.78
C THR A 341 -3.88 -4.13 -3.15
N LEU A 342 -5.07 -4.10 -3.76
CA LEU A 342 -6.27 -4.74 -3.21
C LEU A 342 -6.08 -6.27 -3.08
N SER A 343 -5.48 -6.92 -4.08
CA SER A 343 -5.21 -8.35 -4.02
C SER A 343 -4.22 -8.71 -2.90
N CYS A 344 -3.19 -7.89 -2.70
CA CYS A 344 -2.24 -8.06 -1.60
C CYS A 344 -2.90 -7.94 -0.23
N GLN A 345 -3.73 -6.93 -0.05
CA GLN A 345 -4.44 -6.65 1.20
C GLN A 345 -5.44 -7.74 1.53
N LEU A 346 -6.24 -8.16 0.55
CA LEU A 346 -7.19 -9.27 0.69
C LEU A 346 -6.48 -10.57 1.07
N LEU A 347 -5.32 -10.84 0.47
CA LEU A 347 -4.53 -12.04 0.79
C LEU A 347 -3.97 -11.98 2.22
N VAL A 348 -3.47 -10.83 2.69
CA VAL A 348 -2.99 -10.67 4.06
C VAL A 348 -4.12 -10.79 5.07
N CYS A 349 -5.30 -10.20 4.83
CA CYS A 349 -6.48 -10.40 5.66
C CYS A 349 -6.89 -11.88 5.72
N SER A 350 -6.92 -12.53 4.57
CA SER A 350 -7.24 -13.94 4.47
C SER A 350 -6.25 -14.81 5.25
N SER A 351 -4.96 -14.52 5.17
CA SER A 351 -3.94 -15.26 5.91
C SER A 351 -4.06 -15.05 7.42
N ALA A 352 -4.31 -13.82 7.88
CA ALA A 352 -4.53 -13.52 9.29
C ALA A 352 -5.77 -14.27 9.83
N LEU A 353 -6.87 -14.29 9.08
CA LEU A 353 -8.06 -15.04 9.48
C LEU A 353 -7.85 -16.56 9.45
N THR A 354 -7.16 -17.06 8.44
CA THR A 354 -7.02 -18.51 8.21
C THR A 354 -5.91 -19.12 9.09
N GLU A 355 -4.70 -18.57 9.04
CA GLU A 355 -3.55 -19.10 9.79
C GLU A 355 -3.63 -18.68 11.26
N ASP A 356 -3.83 -17.39 11.52
CA ASP A 356 -3.69 -16.86 12.86
C ASP A 356 -4.93 -17.11 13.73
N LEU A 357 -6.14 -17.05 13.19
CA LEU A 357 -7.37 -17.26 13.93
C LEU A 357 -7.95 -18.66 13.71
N TYR A 358 -8.25 -19.08 12.49
CA TYR A 358 -8.92 -20.34 12.23
C TYR A 358 -8.06 -21.55 12.63
N LYS A 359 -6.87 -21.70 12.05
CA LYS A 359 -5.92 -22.77 12.39
C LYS A 359 -5.39 -22.61 13.81
N GLY A 360 -5.09 -21.37 14.22
CA GLY A 360 -4.54 -21.09 15.55
C GLY A 360 -5.44 -21.48 16.71
N PHE A 361 -6.77 -21.36 16.56
CA PHE A 361 -7.73 -21.55 17.67
C PHE A 361 -8.82 -22.56 17.40
N LEU A 362 -9.39 -22.62 16.19
CA LEU A 362 -10.57 -23.43 15.89
C LEU A 362 -10.23 -24.84 15.38
N ARG A 363 -9.28 -24.94 14.46
CA ARG A 363 -8.97 -26.19 13.74
C ARG A 363 -7.47 -26.41 13.60
N LYS A 364 -6.80 -26.71 14.72
CA LYS A 364 -5.33 -26.92 14.78
C LYS A 364 -4.80 -27.95 13.78
N ASN A 365 -5.60 -28.95 13.44
CA ASN A 365 -5.27 -30.03 12.53
C ASN A 365 -5.96 -29.90 11.17
N ALA A 366 -6.30 -28.67 10.75
CA ALA A 366 -6.90 -28.43 9.44
C ALA A 366 -5.96 -28.89 8.32
N SER A 367 -6.52 -29.53 7.29
CA SER A 367 -5.76 -29.94 6.13
C SER A 367 -5.34 -28.73 5.26
N GLN A 368 -4.25 -28.89 4.48
CA GLN A 368 -3.79 -27.84 3.57
C GLN A 368 -4.91 -27.42 2.60
N LYS A 369 -5.70 -28.37 2.12
CA LYS A 369 -6.82 -28.11 1.21
C LYS A 369 -7.94 -27.31 1.91
N GLU A 370 -8.26 -27.64 3.17
CA GLU A 370 -9.21 -26.93 3.99
C GLU A 370 -8.78 -25.47 4.20
N LEU A 371 -7.50 -25.24 4.56
CA LEU A 371 -6.95 -23.89 4.77
C LEU A 371 -7.01 -23.02 3.51
N VAL A 372 -6.72 -23.57 2.33
CA VAL A 372 -6.85 -22.82 1.08
C VAL A 372 -8.30 -22.41 0.80
N TRP A 373 -9.28 -23.32 1.05
CA TRP A 373 -10.69 -23.01 0.87
C TRP A 373 -11.20 -21.96 1.86
N VAL A 374 -10.82 -22.09 3.13
CA VAL A 374 -11.13 -21.08 4.16
C VAL A 374 -10.52 -19.73 3.77
N GLY A 375 -9.28 -19.72 3.30
CA GLY A 375 -8.62 -18.51 2.83
C GLY A 375 -9.40 -17.81 1.71
N ARG A 376 -9.86 -18.53 0.71
CA ARG A 376 -10.69 -17.98 -0.38
C ARG A 376 -12.01 -17.41 0.12
N LEU A 377 -12.67 -18.11 1.06
CA LEU A 377 -13.89 -17.62 1.69
C LEU A 377 -13.65 -16.31 2.44
N MET A 378 -12.53 -16.20 3.15
CA MET A 378 -12.17 -14.98 3.88
C MET A 378 -11.84 -13.82 2.91
N VAL A 379 -11.18 -14.06 1.78
CA VAL A 379 -11.01 -13.05 0.73
C VAL A 379 -12.36 -12.50 0.30
N LEU A 380 -13.32 -13.37 0.00
CA LEU A 380 -14.67 -12.93 -0.42
C LEU A 380 -15.39 -12.15 0.68
N LEU A 381 -15.31 -12.59 1.92
CA LEU A 381 -15.95 -11.91 3.06
C LEU A 381 -15.42 -10.49 3.23
N ILE A 382 -14.09 -10.31 3.27
CA ILE A 382 -13.46 -8.99 3.41
C ILE A 382 -13.79 -8.10 2.21
N ALA A 383 -13.78 -8.66 1.00
CA ALA A 383 -14.13 -7.92 -0.19
C ALA A 383 -15.58 -7.38 -0.16
N LEU A 384 -16.55 -8.18 0.30
CA LEU A 384 -17.94 -7.75 0.45
C LEU A 384 -18.07 -6.63 1.50
N ILE A 385 -17.37 -6.72 2.62
CA ILE A 385 -17.37 -5.65 3.63
C ILE A 385 -16.72 -4.37 3.05
N ALA A 386 -15.62 -4.50 2.32
CA ALA A 386 -14.98 -3.36 1.66
C ALA A 386 -15.89 -2.67 0.63
N ILE A 387 -16.65 -3.46 -0.16
CA ILE A 387 -17.65 -2.93 -1.10
C ILE A 387 -18.74 -2.16 -0.34
N ALA A 388 -19.24 -2.69 0.77
CA ALA A 388 -20.24 -2.02 1.59
C ALA A 388 -19.73 -0.67 2.14
N LEU A 389 -18.47 -0.62 2.61
CA LEU A 389 -17.84 0.62 3.06
C LEU A 389 -17.61 1.61 1.92
N ALA A 390 -17.33 1.13 0.71
CA ALA A 390 -17.10 1.94 -0.48
C ALA A 390 -18.40 2.45 -1.13
N ALA A 391 -19.58 2.02 -0.68
CA ALA A 391 -20.87 2.34 -1.31
C ALA A 391 -21.23 3.83 -1.28
N ASN A 392 -20.65 4.61 -0.36
CA ASN A 392 -20.84 6.06 -0.32
C ASN A 392 -20.02 6.75 -1.43
N PRO A 393 -20.66 7.42 -2.40
CA PRO A 393 -19.97 8.11 -3.50
C PRO A 393 -19.18 9.34 -3.06
N GLU A 394 -19.35 9.85 -1.83
CA GLU A 394 -18.55 10.97 -1.29
C GLU A 394 -17.15 10.54 -0.81
N ASN A 395 -16.91 9.24 -0.71
CA ASN A 395 -15.59 8.74 -0.30
C ASN A 395 -14.48 9.19 -1.25
N ARG A 396 -13.35 9.61 -0.64
CA ARG A 396 -12.13 9.98 -1.34
C ARG A 396 -11.06 8.91 -1.11
N VAL A 397 -10.36 8.55 -2.19
CA VAL A 397 -9.31 7.51 -2.14
C VAL A 397 -8.22 7.88 -1.14
N LEU A 398 -7.66 9.10 -1.26
CA LEU A 398 -6.57 9.55 -0.38
C LEU A 398 -6.99 9.59 1.10
N GLY A 399 -8.21 10.00 1.40
CA GLY A 399 -8.72 10.05 2.78
C GLY A 399 -8.85 8.69 3.45
N LEU A 400 -9.35 7.68 2.72
CA LEU A 400 -9.44 6.30 3.23
C LEU A 400 -8.06 5.68 3.40
N VAL A 401 -7.16 5.90 2.43
CA VAL A 401 -5.77 5.43 2.51
C VAL A 401 -5.06 6.06 3.69
N SER A 402 -5.13 7.37 3.87
CA SER A 402 -4.50 8.11 4.96
C SER A 402 -4.82 7.49 6.33
N TYR A 403 -6.11 7.20 6.57
CA TYR A 403 -6.54 6.65 7.85
C TYR A 403 -6.04 5.21 8.08
N ALA A 404 -6.15 4.35 7.08
CA ALA A 404 -5.66 2.97 7.17
C ALA A 404 -4.13 2.92 7.30
N TRP A 405 -3.43 3.76 6.54
CA TRP A 405 -1.97 3.91 6.57
C TRP A 405 -1.47 4.31 7.95
N ALA A 406 -2.15 5.28 8.57
CA ALA A 406 -1.86 5.71 9.94
C ALA A 406 -2.08 4.58 10.95
N GLY A 407 -3.16 3.84 10.83
CA GLY A 407 -3.47 2.72 11.70
C GLY A 407 -2.37 1.65 11.74
N PHE A 408 -1.93 1.22 10.57
CA PHE A 408 -0.82 0.28 10.46
C PHE A 408 0.52 0.88 10.90
N GLY A 409 0.82 2.08 10.43
CA GLY A 409 2.06 2.76 10.76
C GLY A 409 2.25 2.94 12.26
N ALA A 410 1.19 3.30 12.98
CA ALA A 410 1.22 3.49 14.43
C ALA A 410 1.19 2.18 15.21
N ALA A 411 0.35 1.21 14.80
CA ALA A 411 0.21 -0.05 15.54
C ALA A 411 1.40 -1.00 15.33
N PHE A 412 1.87 -1.16 14.10
CA PHE A 412 2.92 -2.11 13.77
C PHE A 412 4.30 -1.47 13.58
N GLY A 413 4.36 -0.23 13.10
CA GLY A 413 5.64 0.42 12.78
C GLY A 413 6.66 0.36 13.92
N PRO A 414 6.35 0.89 15.10
CA PRO A 414 7.23 0.79 16.26
C PRO A 414 7.50 -0.66 16.67
N VAL A 415 6.48 -1.54 16.64
CA VAL A 415 6.64 -2.95 17.04
C VAL A 415 7.61 -3.69 16.12
N VAL A 416 7.52 -3.47 14.80
CA VAL A 416 8.46 -4.05 13.83
C VAL A 416 9.84 -3.46 14.01
N LEU A 417 9.95 -2.13 14.07
CA LEU A 417 11.24 -1.44 14.16
C LEU A 417 12.03 -1.86 15.41
N PHE A 418 11.41 -1.79 16.59
CA PHE A 418 12.03 -2.24 17.83
C PHE A 418 12.22 -3.76 17.86
N GLY A 419 11.27 -4.53 17.31
CA GLY A 419 11.32 -5.98 17.26
C GLY A 419 12.52 -6.52 16.49
N VAL A 420 12.92 -5.88 15.39
CA VAL A 420 14.07 -6.30 14.58
C VAL A 420 15.39 -5.60 14.98
N CYS A 421 15.35 -4.51 15.76
CA CYS A 421 16.54 -3.75 16.13
C CYS A 421 16.91 -3.84 17.63
N TRP A 422 16.00 -4.19 18.50
CA TRP A 422 16.21 -4.10 19.94
C TRP A 422 15.96 -5.43 20.67
N LYS A 423 17.04 -6.12 21.04
CA LYS A 423 16.99 -7.44 21.69
C LYS A 423 16.25 -7.45 23.03
N ARG A 424 16.19 -6.30 23.74
CA ARG A 424 15.55 -6.17 25.06
C ARG A 424 14.02 -6.05 24.98
N MET A 425 13.47 -5.83 23.79
CA MET A 425 12.02 -5.72 23.62
C MET A 425 11.29 -6.97 24.11
N THR A 426 10.22 -6.76 24.88
CA THR A 426 9.43 -7.83 25.51
C THR A 426 8.07 -8.00 24.85
N ARG A 427 7.41 -9.15 25.14
CA ARG A 427 6.02 -9.40 24.75
C ARG A 427 5.06 -8.31 25.21
N ASN A 428 5.17 -7.88 26.48
CA ASN A 428 4.29 -6.84 27.01
C ASN A 428 4.54 -5.48 26.38
N GLY A 429 5.81 -5.19 26.01
CA GLY A 429 6.15 -4.01 25.22
C GLY A 429 5.51 -4.05 23.82
N ALA A 430 5.59 -5.18 23.13
CA ALA A 430 4.97 -5.36 21.81
C ALA A 430 3.44 -5.18 21.87
N LEU A 431 2.79 -5.81 22.86
CA LEU A 431 1.35 -5.70 23.10
C LEU A 431 0.92 -4.26 23.40
N ALA A 432 1.61 -3.61 24.33
CA ALA A 432 1.31 -2.22 24.72
C ALA A 432 1.50 -1.27 23.53
N GLY A 433 2.60 -1.41 22.76
CA GLY A 433 2.85 -0.59 21.58
C GLY A 433 1.77 -0.75 20.53
N MET A 434 1.37 -1.98 20.23
CA MET A 434 0.33 -2.27 19.23
C MET A 434 -1.03 -1.69 19.62
N ILE A 435 -1.45 -1.89 20.88
CA ILE A 435 -2.73 -1.38 21.40
C ILE A 435 -2.71 0.15 21.46
N VAL A 436 -1.67 0.74 22.03
CA VAL A 436 -1.55 2.19 22.18
C VAL A 436 -1.49 2.85 20.81
N GLY A 437 -0.74 2.31 19.86
CA GLY A 437 -0.67 2.84 18.51
C GLY A 437 -2.01 2.83 17.79
N ALA A 438 -2.70 1.68 17.78
CA ALA A 438 -4.02 1.55 17.17
C ALA A 438 -5.05 2.47 17.82
N MET A 439 -5.14 2.45 19.16
CA MET A 439 -6.09 3.28 19.91
C MET A 439 -5.82 4.77 19.74
N THR A 440 -4.55 5.18 19.67
CA THR A 440 -4.21 6.57 19.43
C THR A 440 -4.76 7.06 18.10
N VAL A 441 -4.58 6.28 17.02
CA VAL A 441 -5.11 6.65 15.70
C VAL A 441 -6.63 6.76 15.72
N LEU A 442 -7.33 5.78 16.31
CA LEU A 442 -8.78 5.79 16.40
C LEU A 442 -9.32 6.99 17.18
N LEU A 443 -8.71 7.29 18.33
CA LEU A 443 -9.15 8.37 19.21
C LEU A 443 -8.69 9.75 18.71
N TRP A 444 -7.49 9.87 18.15
CA TRP A 444 -6.97 11.14 17.65
C TRP A 444 -7.78 11.68 16.50
N LYS A 445 -8.20 10.81 15.58
CA LYS A 445 -9.07 11.19 14.47
C LYS A 445 -10.39 11.81 14.94
N GLN A 446 -10.92 11.32 16.08
CA GLN A 446 -12.22 11.74 16.61
C GLN A 446 -12.11 12.90 17.62
N TYR A 447 -11.07 12.92 18.44
CA TYR A 447 -10.95 13.83 19.59
C TYR A 447 -9.67 14.67 19.61
N GLY A 448 -8.82 14.57 18.58
CA GLY A 448 -7.56 15.32 18.53
C GLY A 448 -7.78 16.83 18.45
N TYR A 449 -7.13 17.57 19.35
CA TYR A 449 -7.21 19.05 19.42
C TYR A 449 -6.22 19.75 18.49
N VAL A 450 -5.30 19.01 17.88
CA VAL A 450 -4.25 19.54 17.00
C VAL A 450 -4.41 18.90 15.63
N GLU A 451 -4.36 19.70 14.58
CA GLU A 451 -4.40 19.24 13.19
C GLU A 451 -3.08 18.54 12.79
N LEU A 452 -2.66 17.59 13.62
CA LEU A 452 -1.49 16.75 13.38
C LEU A 452 -1.97 15.39 12.88
N TYR A 453 -1.37 14.91 11.80
CA TYR A 453 -1.69 13.62 11.24
C TYR A 453 -1.53 12.51 12.29
N GLU A 454 -2.58 11.74 12.50
CA GLU A 454 -2.74 10.77 13.60
C GLU A 454 -1.65 9.71 13.69
N ILE A 455 -0.93 9.45 12.59
CA ILE A 455 0.20 8.52 12.58
C ILE A 455 1.34 8.98 13.51
N ILE A 456 1.57 10.29 13.59
CA ILE A 456 2.71 10.85 14.34
C ILE A 456 2.52 10.62 15.85
N PRO A 457 1.43 11.09 16.50
CA PRO A 457 1.22 10.80 17.91
C PRO A 457 1.06 9.29 18.14
N GLY A 458 0.43 8.55 17.24
CA GLY A 458 0.29 7.11 17.35
C GLY A 458 1.65 6.39 17.37
N PHE A 459 2.56 6.74 16.46
CA PHE A 459 3.90 6.17 16.40
C PHE A 459 4.76 6.52 17.64
N ILE A 460 4.67 7.78 18.11
CA ILE A 460 5.40 8.23 19.29
C ILE A 460 4.91 7.53 20.55
N PHE A 461 3.59 7.54 20.80
CA PHE A 461 3.03 6.93 22.01
C PHE A 461 3.21 5.40 22.02
N ALA A 462 3.08 4.74 20.86
CA ALA A 462 3.42 3.32 20.74
C ALA A 462 4.89 3.05 21.08
N SER A 463 5.81 3.87 20.58
CA SER A 463 7.25 3.75 20.89
C SER A 463 7.54 3.93 22.37
N ILE A 464 6.94 4.93 23.01
CA ILE A 464 7.05 5.16 24.47
C ILE A 464 6.51 3.95 25.24
N ALA A 465 5.32 3.44 24.88
CA ALA A 465 4.74 2.26 25.52
C ALA A 465 5.64 1.04 25.38
N ILE A 466 6.20 0.78 24.18
CA ILE A 466 7.16 -0.32 23.97
C ILE A 466 8.34 -0.22 24.92
N VAL A 467 8.95 0.96 25.00
CA VAL A 467 10.14 1.19 25.85
C VAL A 467 9.79 1.00 27.33
N VAL A 468 8.74 1.65 27.82
CA VAL A 468 8.32 1.58 29.22
C VAL A 468 8.00 0.13 29.62
N PHE A 469 7.11 -0.55 28.90
CA PHE A 469 6.71 -1.93 29.27
C PHE A 469 7.82 -2.96 29.03
N SER A 470 8.77 -2.68 28.14
CA SER A 470 9.93 -3.56 27.98
C SER A 470 10.96 -3.37 29.10
N LEU A 471 11.20 -2.16 29.57
CA LEU A 471 12.19 -1.89 30.62
C LEU A 471 11.66 -2.27 32.01
N THR A 472 10.37 -2.03 32.30
CA THR A 472 9.74 -2.35 33.58
C THR A 472 9.38 -3.83 33.72
N GLY A 473 9.28 -4.58 32.61
CA GLY A 473 8.95 -6.00 32.58
C GLY A 473 10.18 -6.92 32.74
N LYS A 474 9.93 -8.23 32.91
CA LYS A 474 10.98 -9.23 32.86
C LYS A 474 11.71 -9.22 31.52
N ALA A 475 13.04 -9.39 31.53
CA ALA A 475 13.80 -9.52 30.29
C ALA A 475 13.33 -10.73 29.47
N PRO A 476 13.48 -10.69 28.13
CA PRO A 476 13.31 -11.87 27.30
C PRO A 476 14.18 -13.03 27.79
N SER A 477 13.75 -14.26 27.53
CA SER A 477 14.52 -15.45 27.89
C SER A 477 15.93 -15.44 27.28
N ALA A 478 16.86 -16.20 27.83
CA ALA A 478 18.19 -16.36 27.24
C ALA A 478 18.11 -16.95 25.83
N GLU A 479 17.15 -17.86 25.60
CA GLU A 479 16.91 -18.46 24.29
C GLU A 479 16.45 -17.42 23.26
N ALA A 480 15.46 -16.58 23.59
CA ALA A 480 15.01 -15.49 22.70
C ALA A 480 16.12 -14.50 22.38
N GLN A 481 16.97 -14.18 23.37
CA GLN A 481 18.11 -13.30 23.15
C GLN A 481 19.19 -13.93 22.27
N GLN A 482 19.43 -15.25 22.39
CA GLN A 482 20.36 -15.99 21.53
C GLN A 482 19.84 -16.09 20.10
N ARG A 483 18.56 -16.41 19.88
CA ARG A 483 17.93 -16.42 18.53
C ARG A 483 18.05 -15.05 17.87
N PHE A 484 17.76 -13.98 18.61
CA PHE A 484 17.93 -12.62 18.10
C PHE A 484 19.39 -12.32 17.71
N ALA A 485 20.34 -12.67 18.58
CA ALA A 485 21.77 -12.44 18.31
C ALA A 485 22.29 -13.27 17.13
N ALA A 486 21.82 -14.51 16.96
CA ALA A 486 22.17 -15.34 15.81
C ALA A 486 21.64 -14.75 14.50
N ALA A 487 20.39 -14.30 14.48
CA ALA A 487 19.82 -13.64 13.32
C ALA A 487 20.52 -12.32 12.97
N GLU A 488 20.90 -11.52 13.97
CA GLU A 488 21.64 -10.28 13.75
C GLU A 488 23.09 -10.55 13.25
N ALA A 489 23.75 -11.60 13.77
CA ALA A 489 25.07 -12.03 13.30
C ALA A 489 25.02 -12.47 11.83
N GLU A 490 24.04 -13.27 11.44
CA GLU A 490 23.84 -13.68 10.05
C GLU A 490 23.60 -12.47 9.14
N TYR A 491 22.71 -11.56 9.55
CA TYR A 491 22.42 -10.34 8.79
C TYR A 491 23.67 -9.47 8.58
N LEU A 492 24.56 -9.42 9.58
CA LEU A 492 25.79 -8.63 9.53
C LEU A 492 26.96 -9.38 8.87
N GLY A 493 26.80 -10.67 8.51
CA GLY A 493 27.84 -11.51 7.93
C GLY A 493 28.97 -11.84 8.92
N LYS A 494 28.64 -12.04 10.21
CA LYS A 494 29.56 -12.34 11.30
C LYS A 494 29.43 -13.78 11.76
#